data_fe29d3cbbf389c6786e0d7079e2c1082
#
_entry.id   fe29d3cbbf389c6786e0d7079e2c1082
#
_cell.length_a   1.000
_cell.length_b   1.000
_cell.length_c   1.000
_cell.angle_alpha   90.00
_cell.angle_beta   90.00
_cell.angle_gamma   90.00
#
_symmetry.space_group_name_H-M   'P 1'
#
loop_
_entity.id
_entity.type
_entity.pdbx_description
1 polymer ?
#
loop_
_entity_poly.entity_id
_entity_poly.type
_entity_poly.pdbx_seq_one_letter_code
_entity_poly.pdbx_strand_id
1 'polypeptide(L)'
;MNVQSRINKELKDMQNEPPSNCSAGPSEDCLFKWNATIMGPSESPYENGVFNLDIYFPQDYPFKPPKVIFKTKIYHPNISSVSGSICLDILQNQWSPALTVSKVLISICSMLTDPNPKDPLVPEAANLYIKDIDKFNEMARSWTYLFASGN
;
A
#
# COMPACT_ATOMS: atom_id res chain seq x y z
N MET A 1 8.67 15.18 20.87
CA MET A 1 8.36 13.72 20.77
C MET A 1 9.42 13.07 19.90
N ASN A 2 10.08 12.02 20.40
CA ASN A 2 11.05 11.31 19.59
C ASN A 2 10.36 10.33 18.65
N VAL A 3 11.13 9.74 17.74
CA VAL A 3 10.59 8.84 16.72
C VAL A 3 9.91 7.63 17.34
N GLN A 4 10.49 7.07 18.39
CA GLN A 4 9.93 5.90 19.06
C GLN A 4 8.57 6.19 19.69
N SER A 5 8.44 7.33 20.35
CA SER A 5 7.16 7.75 20.94
C SER A 5 6.10 7.97 19.86
N ARG A 6 6.50 8.54 18.73
CA ARG A 6 5.58 8.75 17.61
C ARG A 6 5.09 7.43 17.04
N ILE A 7 6.00 6.47 16.83
CA ILE A 7 5.63 5.15 16.31
C ILE A 7 4.72 4.43 17.28
N ASN A 8 5.02 4.50 18.59
CA ASN A 8 4.18 3.87 19.61
C ASN A 8 2.78 4.47 19.66
N LYS A 9 2.68 5.79 19.46
CA LYS A 9 1.38 6.45 19.42
C LYS A 9 0.57 5.96 18.21
N GLU A 10 1.20 5.87 17.05
CA GLU A 10 0.52 5.39 15.85
C GLU A 10 0.10 3.92 15.97
N LEU A 11 0.94 3.11 16.66
CA LEU A 11 0.57 1.72 16.92
C LEU A 11 -0.70 1.64 17.78
N LYS A 12 -0.78 2.46 18.82
CA LYS A 12 -1.93 2.52 19.68
C LYS A 12 -3.18 2.94 18.89
N ASP A 13 -3.05 3.95 18.06
CA ASP A 13 -4.15 4.41 17.21
C ASP A 13 -4.59 3.32 16.24
N MET A 14 -3.64 2.60 15.67
CA MET A 14 -3.93 1.50 14.75
C MET A 14 -4.67 0.35 15.45
N GLN A 15 -4.32 0.07 16.70
CA GLN A 15 -4.98 -0.98 17.49
C GLN A 15 -6.39 -0.57 17.88
N ASN A 16 -6.60 0.70 18.18
CA ASN A 16 -7.89 1.20 18.63
C ASN A 16 -8.87 1.49 17.48
N GLU A 17 -8.35 2.06 16.40
CA GLU A 17 -9.16 2.45 15.24
C GLU A 17 -8.45 2.10 13.94
N PRO A 18 -8.33 0.81 13.60
CA PRO A 18 -7.69 0.43 12.34
C PRO A 18 -8.55 0.86 11.14
N PRO A 19 -7.91 1.22 10.02
CA PRO A 19 -8.66 1.48 8.79
C PRO A 19 -9.43 0.25 8.36
N SER A 20 -10.54 0.44 7.65
CA SER A 20 -11.31 -0.66 7.11
C SER A 20 -10.43 -1.51 6.19
N ASN A 21 -10.52 -2.83 6.36
CA ASN A 21 -9.81 -3.80 5.51
C ASN A 21 -8.28 -3.72 5.60
N CYS A 22 -7.74 -3.05 6.61
CA CYS A 22 -6.29 -2.92 6.79
C CYS A 22 -5.91 -3.31 8.20
N SER A 23 -4.71 -3.87 8.34
CA SER A 23 -4.09 -4.09 9.64
C SER A 23 -2.59 -3.81 9.51
N ALA A 24 -1.97 -3.40 10.59
CA ALA A 24 -0.53 -3.15 10.59
C ALA A 24 0.00 -3.16 12.02
N GLY A 25 1.24 -3.59 12.18
CA GLY A 25 1.92 -3.59 13.45
C GLY A 25 3.39 -3.93 13.30
N PRO A 26 4.18 -3.72 14.37
CA PRO A 26 5.62 -3.95 14.31
C PRO A 26 5.95 -5.41 14.06
N SER A 27 7.07 -5.63 13.36
CA SER A 27 7.61 -6.97 13.20
C SER A 27 8.17 -7.43 14.57
N GLU A 28 8.37 -8.73 14.74
CA GLU A 28 8.88 -9.28 15.97
C GLU A 28 10.26 -8.74 16.33
N ASP A 29 11.06 -8.42 15.32
CA ASP A 29 12.47 -8.08 15.49
C ASP A 29 12.74 -6.60 15.64
N CYS A 30 11.82 -5.72 15.21
CA CYS A 30 12.14 -4.31 15.11
C CYS A 30 10.90 -3.43 15.13
N LEU A 31 10.90 -2.44 16.05
CA LEU A 31 9.83 -1.44 16.11
C LEU A 31 9.80 -0.54 14.87
N PHE A 32 10.93 -0.37 14.20
CA PHE A 32 11.07 0.51 13.03
C PHE A 32 10.67 -0.18 11.73
N LYS A 33 10.27 -1.43 11.80
CA LYS A 33 9.71 -2.15 10.66
C LYS A 33 8.35 -2.70 11.05
N TRP A 34 7.32 -2.36 10.27
CA TRP A 34 5.98 -2.91 10.45
C TRP A 34 5.62 -3.84 9.29
N ASN A 35 4.79 -4.81 9.61
CA ASN A 35 4.10 -5.62 8.60
C ASN A 35 2.68 -5.10 8.49
N ALA A 36 2.17 -4.99 7.26
CA ALA A 36 0.81 -4.53 7.04
C ALA A 36 0.09 -5.50 6.11
N THR A 37 -1.22 -5.52 6.22
CA THR A 37 -2.07 -6.33 5.35
C THR A 37 -3.22 -5.46 4.85
N ILE A 38 -3.45 -5.50 3.55
CA ILE A 38 -4.59 -4.84 2.91
C ILE A 38 -5.45 -5.91 2.26
N MET A 39 -6.74 -5.92 2.59
CA MET A 39 -7.71 -6.72 1.88
C MET A 39 -8.15 -5.96 0.64
N GLY A 40 -8.14 -6.61 -0.52
CA GLY A 40 -8.54 -5.96 -1.76
C GLY A 40 -9.92 -5.33 -1.65
N PRO A 41 -10.08 -4.07 -2.12
CA PRO A 41 -11.35 -3.37 -1.99
C PRO A 41 -12.47 -4.09 -2.75
N SER A 42 -13.69 -4.02 -2.19
CA SER A 42 -14.88 -4.54 -2.85
C SER A 42 -15.11 -3.82 -4.18
N GLU A 43 -15.63 -4.51 -5.16
CA GLU A 43 -15.94 -3.96 -6.48
C GLU A 43 -14.71 -3.52 -7.27
N SER A 44 -13.52 -3.98 -6.84
CA SER A 44 -12.29 -3.80 -7.59
C SER A 44 -11.82 -5.15 -8.11
N PRO A 45 -10.90 -5.17 -9.08
CA PRO A 45 -10.34 -6.45 -9.54
C PRO A 45 -9.46 -7.13 -8.49
N TYR A 46 -9.16 -6.43 -7.39
CA TYR A 46 -8.35 -6.95 -6.29
C TYR A 46 -9.20 -7.56 -5.18
N GLU A 47 -10.52 -7.51 -5.30
CA GLU A 47 -11.44 -8.06 -4.32
C GLU A 47 -11.10 -9.51 -3.99
N ASN A 48 -11.21 -9.87 -2.73
CA ASN A 48 -10.85 -11.16 -2.16
C ASN A 48 -9.34 -11.43 -2.08
N GLY A 49 -8.52 -10.48 -2.51
CA GLY A 49 -7.08 -10.60 -2.36
C GLY A 49 -6.61 -10.16 -0.98
N VAL A 50 -5.53 -10.78 -0.52
CA VAL A 50 -4.84 -10.41 0.72
C VAL A 50 -3.44 -9.96 0.33
N PHE A 51 -3.14 -8.69 0.51
CA PHE A 51 -1.87 -8.09 0.09
C PHE A 51 -1.04 -7.74 1.31
N ASN A 52 0.16 -8.29 1.37
CA ASN A 52 1.10 -8.03 2.47
C ASN A 52 2.09 -6.96 2.03
N LEU A 53 2.36 -6.03 2.94
CA LEU A 53 3.26 -4.91 2.73
C LEU A 53 4.26 -4.83 3.86
N ASP A 54 5.45 -4.29 3.55
CA ASP A 54 6.43 -3.93 4.56
C ASP A 54 6.49 -2.41 4.66
N ILE A 55 6.60 -1.91 5.90
CA ILE A 55 6.70 -0.48 6.19
C ILE A 55 7.99 -0.28 6.99
N TYR A 56 8.87 0.59 6.49
CA TYR A 56 10.14 0.92 7.15
C TYR A 56 10.12 2.38 7.57
N PHE A 57 10.32 2.64 8.86
CA PHE A 57 10.36 4.00 9.39
C PHE A 57 11.80 4.51 9.38
N PRO A 58 12.06 5.70 8.79
CA PRO A 58 13.37 6.30 8.90
C PRO A 58 13.60 6.84 10.30
N GLN A 59 14.87 7.06 10.66
CA GLN A 59 15.21 7.57 11.99
C GLN A 59 14.66 8.97 12.25
N ASP A 60 14.44 9.73 11.19
CA ASP A 60 13.88 11.10 11.29
C ASP A 60 12.37 11.13 11.00
N TYR A 61 11.70 10.00 11.08
CA TYR A 61 10.24 9.93 11.03
C TYR A 61 9.66 10.73 12.21
N PRO A 62 8.64 11.52 12.08
CA PRO A 62 7.74 11.70 10.94
C PRO A 62 8.10 12.85 9.99
N PHE A 63 9.31 13.39 10.07
CA PHE A 63 9.71 14.49 9.20
C PHE A 63 10.01 14.02 7.79
N LYS A 64 10.36 12.74 7.65
CA LYS A 64 10.45 12.07 6.37
C LYS A 64 9.45 10.92 6.30
N PRO A 65 8.97 10.58 5.10
CA PRO A 65 7.96 9.53 4.98
C PRO A 65 8.52 8.15 5.29
N PRO A 66 7.63 7.21 5.67
CA PRO A 66 8.04 5.81 5.75
C PRO A 66 8.23 5.26 4.34
N LYS A 67 9.04 4.21 4.23
CA LYS A 67 9.15 3.47 2.99
C LYS A 67 8.14 2.32 3.04
N VAL A 68 7.29 2.22 2.02
CA VAL A 68 6.25 1.20 1.96
C VAL A 68 6.39 0.43 0.67
N ILE A 69 6.45 -0.89 0.77
CA ILE A 69 6.54 -1.76 -0.41
C ILE A 69 5.55 -2.92 -0.30
N PHE A 70 4.99 -3.32 -1.45
CA PHE A 70 4.18 -4.53 -1.54
C PHE A 70 5.08 -5.75 -1.58
N LYS A 71 4.83 -6.71 -0.71
CA LYS A 71 5.48 -8.03 -0.76
C LYS A 71 4.71 -8.96 -1.67
N THR A 72 3.39 -8.83 -1.69
CA THR A 72 2.52 -9.61 -2.56
C THR A 72 2.52 -8.99 -3.95
N LYS A 73 2.71 -9.80 -4.98
CA LYS A 73 2.63 -9.32 -6.36
C LYS A 73 1.23 -8.82 -6.67
N ILE A 74 1.15 -7.69 -7.37
CA ILE A 74 -0.11 -7.05 -7.75
C ILE A 74 0.05 -6.47 -9.15
N TYR A 75 -1.02 -6.55 -9.95
CA TYR A 75 -1.05 -5.94 -11.28
C TYR A 75 -1.71 -4.58 -11.18
N HIS A 76 -0.91 -3.52 -11.20
CA HIS A 76 -1.41 -2.16 -10.98
C HIS A 76 -0.46 -1.15 -11.66
N PRO A 77 -1.00 -0.11 -12.30
CA PRO A 77 -0.17 0.88 -12.99
C PRO A 77 0.86 1.57 -12.11
N ASN A 78 0.58 1.76 -10.83
CA ASN A 78 1.40 2.56 -9.93
C ASN A 78 2.16 1.73 -8.90
N ILE A 79 2.18 0.42 -9.06
CA ILE A 79 2.89 -0.47 -8.14
C ILE A 79 3.75 -1.42 -8.96
N SER A 80 5.07 -1.39 -8.72
CA SER A 80 5.99 -2.26 -9.46
C SER A 80 5.72 -3.72 -9.10
N SER A 81 5.54 -4.56 -10.12
CA SER A 81 5.37 -6.00 -9.94
C SER A 81 6.67 -6.71 -9.59
N VAL A 82 7.80 -6.03 -9.77
CA VAL A 82 9.13 -6.60 -9.50
C VAL A 82 9.60 -6.23 -8.10
N SER A 83 9.61 -4.92 -7.78
CA SER A 83 10.15 -4.43 -6.51
C SER A 83 9.09 -4.21 -5.43
N GLY A 84 7.81 -4.08 -5.80
CA GLY A 84 6.76 -3.71 -4.88
C GLY A 84 6.70 -2.22 -4.56
N SER A 85 7.55 -1.42 -5.21
CA SER A 85 7.56 0.04 -5.02
C SER A 85 6.23 0.65 -5.41
N ILE A 86 5.84 1.70 -4.70
CA ILE A 86 4.56 2.37 -4.89
C ILE A 86 4.80 3.81 -5.32
N CYS A 87 4.17 4.22 -6.42
CA CYS A 87 4.16 5.63 -6.83
C CYS A 87 2.91 6.28 -6.22
N LEU A 88 3.11 6.98 -5.12
CA LEU A 88 2.05 7.64 -4.37
C LEU A 88 2.60 8.94 -3.81
N ASP A 89 1.96 10.06 -4.13
CA ASP A 89 2.48 11.39 -3.82
C ASP A 89 2.76 11.62 -2.34
N ILE A 90 1.89 11.13 -1.45
CA ILE A 90 2.09 11.32 -0.01
C ILE A 90 3.27 10.51 0.55
N LEU A 91 3.77 9.53 -0.19
CA LEU A 91 5.00 8.80 0.19
C LEU A 91 6.25 9.49 -0.35
N GLN A 92 6.09 10.60 -1.05
CA GLN A 92 7.17 11.34 -1.70
C GLN A 92 7.08 12.82 -1.32
N ASN A 93 6.89 13.69 -2.30
CA ASN A 93 6.94 15.14 -2.11
C ASN A 93 5.72 15.74 -1.41
N GLN A 94 4.63 15.02 -1.28
CA GLN A 94 3.45 15.48 -0.56
C GLN A 94 3.37 14.94 0.87
N TRP A 95 4.43 14.32 1.35
CA TRP A 95 4.48 13.86 2.72
C TRP A 95 4.50 15.04 3.70
N SER A 96 3.85 14.86 4.83
CA SER A 96 3.81 15.83 5.92
C SER A 96 3.80 15.07 7.25
N PRO A 97 4.38 15.63 8.32
CA PRO A 97 4.33 14.99 9.65
C PRO A 97 2.92 14.82 10.21
N ALA A 98 1.91 15.49 9.62
CA ALA A 98 0.52 15.30 10.01
C ALA A 98 -0.07 13.98 9.48
N LEU A 99 0.59 13.37 8.50
CA LEU A 99 0.16 12.08 7.96
C LEU A 99 0.59 10.93 8.87
N THR A 100 -0.12 9.81 8.78
CA THR A 100 0.12 8.64 9.62
C THR A 100 0.12 7.39 8.74
N VAL A 101 0.59 6.27 9.29
CA VAL A 101 0.51 4.97 8.61
C VAL A 101 -0.94 4.67 8.24
N SER A 102 -1.88 4.96 9.13
CA SER A 102 -3.31 4.75 8.86
C SER A 102 -3.75 5.49 7.59
N LYS A 103 -3.37 6.76 7.45
CA LYS A 103 -3.72 7.56 6.27
C LYS A 103 -3.01 7.06 5.01
N VAL A 104 -1.78 6.60 5.15
CA VAL A 104 -1.05 6.00 4.03
C VAL A 104 -1.77 4.75 3.52
N LEU A 105 -2.19 3.87 4.43
CA LEU A 105 -2.90 2.64 4.05
C LEU A 105 -4.24 2.96 3.38
N ILE A 106 -4.98 3.94 3.91
CA ILE A 106 -6.24 4.39 3.30
C ILE A 106 -5.98 4.92 1.89
N SER A 107 -4.92 5.69 1.70
CA SER A 107 -4.57 6.25 0.38
C SER A 107 -4.17 5.16 -0.61
N ILE A 108 -3.46 4.13 -0.15
CA ILE A 108 -3.12 2.99 -1.00
C ILE A 108 -4.40 2.26 -1.43
N CYS A 109 -5.33 2.03 -0.50
CA CYS A 109 -6.61 1.39 -0.84
C CYS A 109 -7.39 2.20 -1.87
N SER A 110 -7.44 3.52 -1.72
CA SER A 110 -8.06 4.40 -2.71
C SER A 110 -7.42 4.26 -4.08
N MET A 111 -6.09 4.19 -4.12
CA MET A 111 -5.36 4.06 -5.37
C MET A 111 -5.62 2.71 -6.05
N LEU A 112 -5.92 1.67 -5.29
CA LEU A 112 -6.26 0.37 -5.87
C LEU A 112 -7.55 0.44 -6.69
N THR A 113 -8.49 1.28 -6.30
CA THR A 113 -9.75 1.47 -7.04
C THR A 113 -9.68 2.59 -8.05
N ASP A 114 -8.72 3.51 -7.89
CA ASP A 114 -8.60 4.68 -8.75
C ASP A 114 -7.11 4.91 -9.10
N PRO A 115 -6.56 4.12 -10.02
CA PRO A 115 -5.16 4.27 -10.42
C PRO A 115 -4.87 5.61 -11.08
N ASN A 116 -3.61 6.04 -11.04
CA ASN A 116 -3.16 7.24 -11.75
C ASN A 116 -2.34 6.81 -12.98
N PRO A 117 -2.98 6.62 -14.14
CA PRO A 117 -2.26 6.15 -15.32
C PRO A 117 -1.32 7.16 -15.95
N LYS A 118 -1.36 8.42 -15.50
CA LYS A 118 -0.50 9.49 -16.03
C LYS A 118 0.92 9.43 -15.47
N ASP A 119 1.12 8.74 -14.34
CA ASP A 119 2.42 8.64 -13.69
C ASP A 119 2.72 7.17 -13.34
N PRO A 120 2.86 6.32 -14.36
CA PRO A 120 2.93 4.87 -14.13
C PRO A 120 4.32 4.39 -13.79
N LEU A 121 4.36 3.35 -12.94
CA LEU A 121 5.55 2.49 -12.76
C LEU A 121 5.50 1.29 -13.69
N VAL A 122 4.32 0.94 -14.17
CA VAL A 122 4.09 -0.18 -15.09
C VAL A 122 3.34 0.34 -16.30
N PRO A 123 4.07 0.85 -17.31
CA PRO A 123 3.44 1.48 -18.48
C PRO A 123 2.45 0.57 -19.21
N GLU A 124 2.74 -0.73 -19.30
CA GLU A 124 1.85 -1.69 -19.93
C GLU A 124 0.50 -1.75 -19.22
N ALA A 125 0.51 -1.80 -17.89
CA ALA A 125 -0.73 -1.81 -17.11
C ALA A 125 -1.50 -0.51 -17.25
N ALA A 126 -0.78 0.62 -17.29
CA ALA A 126 -1.39 1.93 -17.48
C ALA A 126 -2.07 2.04 -18.85
N ASN A 127 -1.40 1.57 -19.89
CA ASN A 127 -1.96 1.56 -21.24
C ASN A 127 -3.20 0.69 -21.31
N LEU A 128 -3.16 -0.48 -20.72
CA LEU A 128 -4.30 -1.39 -20.72
C LEU A 128 -5.47 -0.79 -19.94
N TYR A 129 -5.20 -0.15 -18.82
CA TYR A 129 -6.20 0.51 -18.00
C TYR A 129 -6.95 1.60 -18.78
N ILE A 130 -6.23 2.36 -19.63
CA ILE A 130 -6.82 3.42 -20.43
C ILE A 130 -7.56 2.86 -21.66
N LYS A 131 -6.94 1.89 -22.34
CA LYS A 131 -7.41 1.45 -23.66
C LYS A 131 -8.39 0.28 -23.62
N ASP A 132 -8.29 -0.58 -22.62
CA ASP A 132 -9.10 -1.79 -22.53
C ASP A 132 -9.29 -2.16 -21.06
N ILE A 133 -10.23 -1.49 -20.41
CA ILE A 133 -10.45 -1.65 -18.97
C ILE A 133 -10.88 -3.08 -18.61
N ASP A 134 -11.62 -3.75 -19.49
CA ASP A 134 -12.08 -5.10 -19.23
C ASP A 134 -10.90 -6.06 -19.20
N LYS A 135 -9.96 -5.90 -20.11
CA LYS A 135 -8.76 -6.73 -20.14
C LYS A 135 -7.84 -6.42 -18.97
N PHE A 136 -7.73 -5.13 -18.59
CA PHE A 136 -7.00 -4.75 -17.39
C PHE A 136 -7.57 -5.45 -16.17
N ASN A 137 -8.89 -5.38 -16.00
CA ASN A 137 -9.55 -6.01 -14.85
C ASN A 137 -9.35 -7.53 -14.84
N GLU A 138 -9.40 -8.14 -15.99
CA GLU A 138 -9.17 -9.58 -16.13
C GLU A 138 -7.76 -9.95 -15.68
N MET A 139 -6.75 -9.20 -16.13
CA MET A 139 -5.36 -9.41 -15.73
C MET A 139 -5.17 -9.20 -14.22
N ALA A 140 -5.74 -8.14 -13.69
CA ALA A 140 -5.61 -7.83 -12.27
C ALA A 140 -6.29 -8.89 -11.39
N ARG A 141 -7.47 -9.38 -11.80
CA ARG A 141 -8.16 -10.48 -11.10
C ARG A 141 -7.35 -11.77 -11.14
N SER A 142 -6.79 -12.09 -12.31
CA SER A 142 -5.98 -13.28 -12.48
C SER A 142 -4.76 -13.25 -11.54
N TRP A 143 -4.07 -12.13 -11.49
CA TRP A 143 -2.92 -11.96 -10.59
C TRP A 143 -3.34 -12.04 -9.12
N THR A 144 -4.49 -11.45 -8.77
CA THR A 144 -5.01 -11.51 -7.42
C THR A 144 -5.27 -12.96 -7.00
N TYR A 145 -5.88 -13.73 -7.88
CA TYR A 145 -6.12 -15.15 -7.64
C TYR A 145 -4.80 -15.93 -7.49
N LEU A 146 -3.84 -15.66 -8.36
CA LEU A 146 -2.58 -16.41 -8.37
C LEU A 146 -1.66 -16.07 -7.20
N PHE A 147 -1.58 -14.79 -6.83
CA PHE A 147 -0.56 -14.30 -5.89
C PHE A 147 -1.10 -13.82 -4.55
N ALA A 148 -2.38 -13.52 -4.45
CA ALA A 148 -2.98 -12.90 -3.27
C ALA A 148 -4.16 -13.67 -2.71
N SER A 149 -4.24 -14.97 -2.96
CA SER A 149 -5.37 -15.80 -2.50
C SER A 149 -5.26 -16.21 -1.03
N GLY A 150 -4.22 -15.79 -0.33
CA GLY A 150 -4.03 -16.11 1.08
C GLY A 150 -3.36 -17.45 1.35
N ASN A 151 -2.90 -18.10 0.32
CA ASN A 151 -2.23 -19.41 0.43
C ASN A 151 -0.73 -19.26 0.28
#